data_cd781cd1754c9dda0c1080fca6c5cf42
#
_entry.id   cd781cd1754c9dda0c1080fca6c5cf42
#
_cell.length_a   1.000
_cell.length_b   1.000
_cell.length_c   1.000
_cell.angle_alpha   90.00
_cell.angle_beta   90.00
_cell.angle_gamma   90.00
#
_symmetry.space_group_name_H-M   'P 1'
#
loop_
_entity.id
_entity.type
_entity.pdbx_description
1 polymer ?
#
loop_
_entity_poly.entity_id
_entity_poly.type
_entity_poly.pdbx_seq_one_letter_code
_entity_poly.pdbx_strand_id
1 'polypeptide(L)'
;GATVMQMVYSGADMDGVVSFYGSLPPATPEQAAKVKASVLIAHGDADGFVPADRIQAFKKALSDANVDWEMDIYAGAKRGFTNPYADGYGMEGLAYQEQADRRSWSRLLAFLEELFEEDL
;
A
#
# COMPACT_ATOMS: atom_id res chain seq x y z
N GLY A 1 -3.47 -4.92 6.00
CA GLY A 1 -3.64 -4.26 4.72
C GLY A 1 -5.02 -4.40 4.11
N ALA A 2 -5.52 -5.64 3.95
CA ALA A 2 -6.82 -5.86 3.33
C ALA A 2 -7.98 -5.22 4.11
N THR A 3 -7.96 -5.31 5.43
CA THR A 3 -9.00 -4.71 6.28
C THR A 3 -9.02 -3.19 6.12
N VAL A 4 -7.85 -2.55 6.08
CA VAL A 4 -7.75 -1.11 5.89
C VAL A 4 -8.33 -0.71 4.54
N MET A 5 -8.03 -1.45 3.49
CA MET A 5 -8.57 -1.15 2.16
C MET A 5 -10.08 -1.35 2.10
N GLN A 6 -10.63 -2.35 2.79
CA GLN A 6 -12.08 -2.52 2.85
C GLN A 6 -12.77 -1.34 3.56
N MET A 7 -12.15 -0.81 4.61
CA MET A 7 -12.67 0.39 5.28
C MET A 7 -12.67 1.59 4.32
N VAL A 8 -11.61 1.76 3.55
CA VAL A 8 -11.52 2.84 2.56
C VAL A 8 -12.61 2.68 1.49
N TYR A 9 -12.83 1.46 1.03
CA TYR A 9 -13.85 1.17 0.01
C TYR A 9 -15.28 1.36 0.52
N SER A 10 -15.48 1.32 1.83
CA SER A 10 -16.80 1.60 2.42
C SER A 10 -17.11 3.10 2.48
N GLY A 11 -16.16 3.94 2.12
CA GLY A 11 -16.32 5.39 2.16
C GLY A 11 -16.04 6.02 3.52
N ALA A 12 -15.30 5.32 4.37
CA ALA A 12 -14.89 5.86 5.67
C ALA A 12 -14.18 7.20 5.51
N ASP A 13 -14.49 8.14 6.38
CA ASP A 13 -13.92 9.48 6.35
C ASP A 13 -12.51 9.45 6.96
N MET A 14 -11.52 9.31 6.09
CA MET A 14 -10.11 9.26 6.46
C MET A 14 -9.32 10.19 5.54
N ASP A 15 -8.35 10.91 6.09
CA ASP A 15 -7.49 11.81 5.31
C ASP A 15 -6.53 11.04 4.42
N GLY A 16 -5.98 9.95 4.93
CA GLY A 16 -5.07 9.12 4.18
C GLY A 16 -4.92 7.74 4.77
N VAL A 17 -4.47 6.80 3.95
CA VAL A 17 -4.14 5.44 4.38
C VAL A 17 -2.81 5.02 3.79
N VAL A 18 -2.08 4.20 4.53
CA VAL A 18 -0.84 3.59 4.07
C VAL A 18 -0.95 2.08 4.25
N SER A 19 -0.61 1.34 3.21
CA SER A 19 -0.55 -0.11 3.28
C SER A 19 0.85 -0.58 2.93
N PHE A 20 1.47 -1.30 3.83
CA PHE A 20 2.76 -1.94 3.62
C PHE A 20 2.51 -3.40 3.25
N TYR A 21 2.94 -3.79 2.05
CA TYR A 21 2.82 -5.17 1.54
C TYR A 21 1.45 -5.82 1.81
N GLY A 22 0.38 -5.05 1.71
CA GLY A 22 -0.98 -5.59 1.84
C GLY A 22 -1.40 -6.41 0.63
N SER A 23 -2.51 -7.14 0.76
CA SER A 23 -2.98 -8.03 -0.30
C SER A 23 -3.66 -7.33 -1.48
N LEU A 24 -3.88 -6.04 -1.40
CA LEU A 24 -4.47 -5.21 -2.46
C LEU A 24 -5.79 -5.78 -2.99
N PRO A 25 -6.84 -5.86 -2.16
CA PRO A 25 -8.13 -6.38 -2.63
C PRO A 25 -8.67 -5.50 -3.75
N PRO A 26 -9.20 -6.09 -4.83
CA PRO A 26 -9.75 -5.32 -5.93
C PRO A 26 -10.98 -4.54 -5.50
N ALA A 27 -11.15 -3.35 -6.06
CA ALA A 27 -12.32 -2.52 -5.84
C ALA A 27 -13.25 -2.59 -7.05
N THR A 28 -14.56 -2.65 -6.79
CA THR A 28 -15.53 -2.40 -7.86
C THR A 28 -15.52 -0.90 -8.19
N PRO A 29 -16.01 -0.48 -9.38
CA PRO A 29 -16.12 0.95 -9.67
C PRO A 29 -16.91 1.72 -8.62
N GLU A 30 -17.94 1.11 -8.06
CA GLU A 30 -18.75 1.72 -7.01
C GLU A 30 -17.96 1.93 -5.71
N GLN A 31 -17.17 0.92 -5.31
CA GLN A 31 -16.30 1.01 -4.13
C GLN A 31 -15.22 2.06 -4.33
N ALA A 32 -14.57 2.08 -5.49
CA ALA A 32 -13.53 3.06 -5.78
C ALA A 32 -14.07 4.48 -5.77
N ALA A 33 -15.30 4.70 -6.24
CA ALA A 33 -15.94 6.00 -6.23
C ALA A 33 -16.19 6.54 -4.82
N LYS A 34 -16.24 5.67 -3.81
CA LYS A 34 -16.43 6.07 -2.41
C LYS A 34 -15.15 6.45 -1.68
N VAL A 35 -14.00 6.20 -2.28
CA VAL A 35 -12.71 6.46 -1.63
C VAL A 35 -12.49 7.96 -1.49
N LYS A 36 -12.34 8.42 -0.24
CA LYS A 36 -12.10 9.83 0.09
C LYS A 36 -10.66 10.09 0.51
N ALA A 37 -9.95 9.04 0.91
CA ALA A 37 -8.60 9.13 1.43
C ALA A 37 -7.56 9.21 0.31
N SER A 38 -6.43 9.87 0.59
CA SER A 38 -5.22 9.67 -0.20
C SER A 38 -4.62 8.32 0.16
N VAL A 39 -4.12 7.58 -0.81
CA VAL A 39 -3.68 6.19 -0.63
C VAL A 39 -2.20 6.04 -0.99
N LEU A 40 -1.40 5.55 -0.04
CA LEU A 40 -0.01 5.21 -0.28
C LEU A 40 0.20 3.72 -0.08
N ILE A 41 0.74 3.05 -1.09
CA ILE A 41 1.05 1.62 -1.03
C ILE A 41 2.56 1.44 -1.11
N ALA A 42 3.12 0.70 -0.16
CA ALA A 42 4.52 0.29 -0.18
C ALA A 42 4.57 -1.21 -0.50
N HIS A 43 5.05 -1.56 -1.70
CA HIS A 43 4.97 -2.91 -2.23
C HIS A 43 6.36 -3.44 -2.61
N GLY A 44 6.63 -4.69 -2.28
CA GLY A 44 7.88 -5.35 -2.67
C GLY A 44 7.75 -6.00 -4.05
N ASP A 45 8.70 -5.72 -4.93
CA ASP A 45 8.69 -6.28 -6.28
C ASP A 45 8.79 -7.80 -6.30
N ALA A 46 9.44 -8.38 -5.28
CA ALA A 46 9.57 -9.83 -5.12
C ALA A 46 8.50 -10.46 -4.22
N ASP A 47 7.43 -9.72 -3.89
CA ASP A 47 6.32 -10.24 -3.09
C ASP A 47 5.43 -11.14 -3.97
N GLY A 48 5.60 -12.45 -3.84
CA GLY A 48 4.87 -13.44 -4.62
C GLY A 48 3.44 -13.69 -4.15
N PHE A 49 3.00 -13.07 -3.04
CA PHE A 49 1.64 -13.26 -2.52
C PHE A 49 0.59 -12.45 -3.28
N VAL A 50 1.02 -11.45 -4.06
CA VAL A 50 0.12 -10.59 -4.83
C VAL A 50 0.43 -10.75 -6.32
N PRO A 51 -0.45 -11.39 -7.09
CA PRO A 51 -0.23 -11.56 -8.53
C PRO A 51 -0.21 -10.23 -9.28
N ALA A 52 0.52 -10.19 -10.39
CA ALA A 52 0.65 -8.99 -11.21
C ALA A 52 -0.69 -8.47 -11.74
N ASP A 53 -1.60 -9.35 -12.10
CA ASP A 53 -2.93 -8.97 -12.58
C ASP A 53 -3.76 -8.28 -11.50
N ARG A 54 -3.60 -8.70 -10.24
CA ARG A 54 -4.27 -8.04 -9.11
C ARG A 54 -3.74 -6.62 -8.91
N ILE A 55 -2.42 -6.43 -9.03
CA ILE A 55 -1.79 -5.12 -8.93
C ILE A 55 -2.35 -4.19 -10.01
N GLN A 56 -2.45 -4.67 -11.24
CA GLN A 56 -2.97 -3.87 -12.35
C GLN A 56 -4.45 -3.54 -12.15
N ALA A 57 -5.26 -4.49 -11.69
CA ALA A 57 -6.67 -4.25 -11.41
C ALA A 57 -6.87 -3.21 -10.30
N PHE A 58 -6.04 -3.27 -9.26
CA PHE A 58 -6.06 -2.31 -8.16
C PHE A 58 -5.75 -0.90 -8.65
N LYS A 59 -4.66 -0.75 -9.42
CA LYS A 59 -4.26 0.54 -9.98
C LYS A 59 -5.35 1.11 -10.89
N LYS A 60 -5.89 0.28 -11.76
CA LYS A 60 -6.92 0.72 -12.72
C LYS A 60 -8.17 1.21 -11.99
N ALA A 61 -8.63 0.47 -10.99
CA ALA A 61 -9.83 0.85 -10.26
C ALA A 61 -9.69 2.22 -9.59
N LEU A 62 -8.55 2.47 -8.94
CA LEU A 62 -8.30 3.75 -8.28
C LEU A 62 -8.11 4.89 -9.29
N SER A 63 -7.43 4.64 -10.39
CA SER A 63 -7.21 5.66 -11.43
C SER A 63 -8.50 6.03 -12.12
N ASP A 64 -9.35 5.05 -12.45
CA ASP A 64 -10.62 5.30 -13.12
C ASP A 64 -11.57 6.14 -12.23
N ALA A 65 -11.43 6.04 -10.92
CA ALA A 65 -12.23 6.82 -9.96
C ALA A 65 -11.58 8.14 -9.54
N ASN A 66 -10.43 8.49 -10.12
CA ASN A 66 -9.67 9.70 -9.80
C ASN A 66 -9.24 9.78 -8.33
N VAL A 67 -8.95 8.64 -7.72
CA VAL A 67 -8.43 8.59 -6.36
C VAL A 67 -6.99 9.10 -6.36
N ASP A 68 -6.62 9.87 -5.33
CA ASP A 68 -5.23 10.25 -5.10
C ASP A 68 -4.49 9.04 -4.52
N TRP A 69 -3.70 8.37 -5.36
CA TRP A 69 -2.97 7.18 -4.93
C TRP A 69 -1.54 7.19 -5.46
N GLU A 70 -0.66 6.55 -4.70
CA GLU A 70 0.72 6.29 -5.09
C GLU A 70 1.08 4.87 -4.67
N MET A 71 1.83 4.18 -5.52
CA MET A 71 2.38 2.86 -5.18
C MET A 71 3.88 2.90 -5.42
N ASP A 72 4.64 2.72 -4.34
CA ASP A 72 6.09 2.62 -4.40
C ASP A 72 6.48 1.14 -4.41
N ILE A 73 7.25 0.75 -5.42
CA ILE A 73 7.69 -0.63 -5.61
C ILE A 73 9.18 -0.72 -5.35
N TYR A 74 9.57 -1.59 -4.43
CA TYR A 74 10.96 -1.73 -4.00
C TYR A 74 11.56 -2.99 -4.60
N ALA A 75 12.62 -2.82 -5.41
CA ALA A 75 13.29 -3.90 -6.11
C ALA A 75 13.82 -4.95 -5.14
N GLY A 76 13.55 -6.22 -5.44
CA GLY A 76 14.04 -7.34 -4.64
C GLY A 76 13.41 -7.50 -3.28
N ALA A 77 12.52 -6.59 -2.86
CA ALA A 77 11.88 -6.67 -1.55
C ALA A 77 10.73 -7.68 -1.56
N LYS A 78 10.70 -8.52 -0.53
CA LYS A 78 9.65 -9.51 -0.32
C LYS A 78 8.62 -8.99 0.68
N ARG A 79 7.54 -9.75 0.88
CA ARG A 79 6.54 -9.42 1.91
C ARG A 79 7.22 -9.37 3.28
N GLY A 80 6.81 -8.41 4.11
CA GLY A 80 7.40 -8.23 5.44
C GLY A 80 8.75 -7.51 5.43
N PHE A 81 9.08 -6.78 4.38
CA PHE A 81 10.40 -6.16 4.24
C PHE A 81 10.73 -5.13 5.32
N THR A 82 9.75 -4.61 6.07
CA THR A 82 9.99 -3.71 7.21
C THR A 82 10.10 -4.45 8.54
N ASN A 83 9.89 -5.76 8.57
CA ASN A 83 9.92 -6.54 9.79
C ASN A 83 11.27 -7.22 9.97
N PRO A 84 12.10 -6.77 10.95
CA PRO A 84 13.43 -7.35 11.16
C PRO A 84 13.40 -8.84 11.52
N TYR A 85 12.25 -9.35 11.97
CA TYR A 85 12.08 -10.75 12.37
C TYR A 85 11.54 -11.64 11.24
N ALA A 86 11.28 -11.07 10.06
CA ALA A 86 10.69 -11.83 8.96
C ALA A 86 11.50 -13.05 8.55
N ASP A 87 12.84 -12.94 8.55
CA ASP A 87 13.73 -14.05 8.20
C ASP A 87 13.62 -15.23 9.19
N GLY A 88 13.27 -14.95 10.43
CA GLY A 88 13.14 -15.96 11.48
C GLY A 88 11.95 -16.89 11.32
N TYR A 89 10.99 -16.56 10.49
CA TYR A 89 9.84 -17.42 10.26
C TYR A 89 10.13 -18.58 9.31
N GLY A 90 11.27 -18.53 8.62
CA GLY A 90 11.66 -19.61 7.69
C GLY A 90 10.71 -19.77 6.51
N MET A 91 9.85 -18.81 6.24
CA MET A 91 8.91 -18.86 5.12
C MET A 91 9.55 -18.26 3.86
N GLU A 92 9.51 -19.02 2.78
CA GLU A 92 9.88 -18.50 1.48
C GLU A 92 8.92 -17.36 1.10
N GLY A 93 9.44 -16.27 0.58
CA GLY A 93 8.63 -15.11 0.22
C GLY A 93 8.52 -14.05 1.32
N LEU A 94 9.00 -14.34 2.53
CA LEU A 94 9.12 -13.36 3.62
C LEU A 94 10.59 -13.05 3.87
N ALA A 95 10.96 -11.77 3.90
CA ALA A 95 12.31 -11.36 4.25
C ALA A 95 12.35 -9.88 4.60
N TYR A 96 13.22 -9.53 5.56
CA TYR A 96 13.55 -8.15 5.86
C TYR A 96 14.51 -7.59 4.81
N GLN A 97 14.33 -6.31 4.45
CA GLN A 97 15.29 -5.61 3.59
C GLN A 97 15.47 -4.19 4.13
N GLU A 98 16.68 -3.88 4.62
CA GLU A 98 16.98 -2.61 5.27
C GLU A 98 16.75 -1.41 4.34
N GLN A 99 17.16 -1.50 3.09
CA GLN A 99 17.04 -0.38 2.15
C GLN A 99 15.56 -0.05 1.88
N ALA A 100 14.74 -1.05 1.62
CA ALA A 100 13.32 -0.86 1.38
C ALA A 100 12.61 -0.39 2.65
N ASP A 101 12.99 -0.92 3.81
CA ASP A 101 12.47 -0.47 5.10
C ASP A 101 12.73 1.02 5.30
N ARG A 102 13.98 1.45 5.18
CA ARG A 102 14.35 2.85 5.37
C ARG A 102 13.68 3.79 4.37
N ARG A 103 13.65 3.40 3.10
CA ARG A 103 13.06 4.23 2.05
C ARG A 103 11.55 4.35 2.18
N SER A 104 10.87 3.25 2.54
CA SER A 104 9.43 3.27 2.74
C SER A 104 9.03 4.13 3.94
N TRP A 105 9.80 4.11 5.01
CA TRP A 105 9.56 4.97 6.17
C TRP A 105 9.75 6.44 5.81
N SER A 106 10.79 6.79 5.04
CA SER A 106 10.99 8.17 4.58
C SER A 106 9.81 8.65 3.74
N ARG A 107 9.30 7.80 2.86
CA ARG A 107 8.13 8.15 2.04
C ARG A 107 6.88 8.29 2.90
N LEU A 108 6.69 7.41 3.90
CA LEU A 108 5.57 7.52 4.84
C LEU A 108 5.58 8.87 5.55
N LEU A 109 6.72 9.28 6.07
CA LEU A 109 6.83 10.56 6.79
C LEU A 109 6.50 11.73 5.87
N ALA A 110 6.99 11.72 4.63
CA ALA A 110 6.69 12.76 3.65
C ALA A 110 5.19 12.79 3.32
N PHE A 111 4.57 11.64 3.20
CA PHE A 111 3.14 11.52 2.94
C PHE A 111 2.31 12.13 4.08
N LEU A 112 2.68 11.84 5.32
CA LEU A 112 2.01 12.41 6.48
C LEU A 112 2.18 13.93 6.54
N GLU A 113 3.36 14.44 6.21
CA GLU A 113 3.58 15.89 6.14
C GLU A 113 2.66 16.55 5.12
N GLU A 114 2.52 15.97 3.93
CA GLU A 114 1.62 16.47 2.90
C GLU A 114 0.18 16.54 3.39
N LEU A 115 -0.31 15.49 4.07
CA LEU A 115 -1.67 15.45 4.59
C LEU A 115 -1.92 16.50 5.65
N PHE A 116 -0.98 16.71 6.57
CA PHE A 116 -1.17 17.65 7.66
C PHE A 116 -0.88 19.09 7.28
N GLU A 117 -0.07 19.36 6.28
CA GLU A 117 0.15 20.71 5.76
C GLU A 117 -1.11 21.30 5.13
N GLU A 118 -1.92 20.47 4.49
CA GLU A 118 -3.18 20.91 3.88
C GLU A 118 -4.19 21.39 4.92
N ASP A 119 -4.05 20.93 6.17
CA ASP A 119 -4.94 21.30 7.27
C ASP A 119 -4.50 22.59 8.00
N LEU A 120 -3.35 23.13 7.64
CA LEU A 120 -2.84 24.38 8.22
C LEU A 120 -3.20 25.56 7.33
#